data_84ea349c521846c3c9a92c05866ecf9c
#
_entry.id   84ea349c521846c3c9a92c05866ecf9c
#
_cell.length_a   1.000
_cell.length_b   1.000
_cell.length_c   1.000
_cell.angle_alpha   90.00
_cell.angle_beta   90.00
_cell.angle_gamma   90.00
#
_symmetry.space_group_name_H-M   'P 1'
#
loop_
_entity.id
_entity.type
_entity.pdbx_description
1 polymer ?
#
loop_
_entity_poly.entity_id
_entity_poly.type
_entity_poly.pdbx_seq_one_letter_code
_entity_poly.pdbx_strand_id
1 'polypeptide(L)'
;MRLLASTTAIVLLLTGCDDLPGRPDPAKRYQRPDEITDFGVLYAANCSACHGAAGRRGAARPLDDPIYLALVSRERVRDVVAHGVSGTAMPGFSRQVGGWLTDPQIEILAAGVFTAWRPPAEISAADLPPYDEAASLRAGFQPGDPARGGAVYGEFCARCHGDDGRGGPDGGSIVDPNFLALVSEQMLRNSITAGRPDLGMPDWRGASHTRPIPPQDIADLVAWLESMRRAPGESTAAGGMMPPAEPQ
;
A
#
# COMPACT_ATOMS: atom_id res chain seq x y z
N MET A 1 -0.19 -73.88 -3.89
CA MET A 1 0.54 -73.09 -2.86
C MET A 1 1.80 -72.38 -3.35
N ARG A 2 2.08 -72.24 -4.65
CA ARG A 2 3.28 -71.53 -5.18
C ARG A 2 2.99 -70.15 -5.81
N LEU A 3 1.75 -69.78 -6.04
CA LEU A 3 1.34 -68.50 -6.65
C LEU A 3 1.15 -67.36 -5.65
N LEU A 4 0.91 -67.66 -4.37
CA LEU A 4 0.71 -66.61 -3.32
C LEU A 4 2.03 -66.00 -2.82
N ALA A 5 3.13 -66.74 -2.92
CA ALA A 5 4.47 -66.23 -2.51
C ALA A 5 5.06 -65.18 -3.46
N SER A 6 4.71 -65.24 -4.74
CA SER A 6 5.23 -64.29 -5.76
C SER A 6 4.56 -62.92 -5.72
N THR A 7 3.26 -62.88 -5.34
CA THR A 7 2.52 -61.60 -5.21
C THR A 7 2.93 -60.80 -4.00
N THR A 8 3.24 -61.47 -2.88
CA THR A 8 3.70 -60.80 -1.66
C THR A 8 5.10 -60.16 -1.84
N ALA A 9 5.98 -60.81 -2.60
CA ALA A 9 7.31 -60.27 -2.91
C ALA A 9 7.28 -59.00 -3.81
N ILE A 10 6.31 -58.91 -4.75
CA ILE A 10 6.15 -57.78 -5.64
C ILE A 10 5.57 -56.56 -4.89
N VAL A 11 4.66 -56.78 -3.93
CA VAL A 11 4.10 -55.70 -3.10
C VAL A 11 5.15 -55.10 -2.15
N LEU A 12 6.04 -55.92 -1.60
CA LEU A 12 7.15 -55.45 -0.75
C LEU A 12 8.22 -54.65 -1.51
N LEU A 13 8.39 -54.87 -2.81
CA LEU A 13 9.32 -54.10 -3.62
C LEU A 13 8.79 -52.73 -4.02
N LEU A 14 7.49 -52.48 -3.93
CA LEU A 14 6.88 -51.17 -4.28
C LEU A 14 6.82 -50.22 -3.08
N THR A 15 6.95 -50.68 -1.85
CA THR A 15 6.93 -49.85 -0.62
C THR A 15 8.31 -49.43 -0.12
N GLY A 16 9.39 -49.95 -0.72
CA GLY A 16 10.76 -49.81 -0.21
C GLY A 16 11.49 -48.53 -0.57
N CYS A 17 10.90 -47.61 -1.32
CA CYS A 17 11.61 -46.39 -1.77
C CYS A 17 11.42 -45.14 -0.88
N ASP A 18 10.50 -45.20 0.06
CA ASP A 18 10.17 -44.00 0.87
C ASP A 18 11.10 -43.80 2.06
N ASP A 19 11.81 -44.82 2.54
CA ASP A 19 12.72 -44.76 3.70
C ASP A 19 14.19 -44.96 3.35
N LEU A 20 14.63 -44.62 2.13
CA LEU A 20 16.04 -44.74 1.74
C LEU A 20 16.91 -43.71 2.51
N PRO A 21 18.03 -44.14 3.14
CA PRO A 21 19.01 -43.24 3.74
C PRO A 21 19.55 -42.27 2.68
N GLY A 22 19.47 -40.94 2.94
CA GLY A 22 19.93 -39.92 2.01
C GLY A 22 18.85 -39.34 1.11
N ARG A 23 17.58 -39.76 1.24
CA ARG A 23 16.47 -39.05 0.56
C ARG A 23 16.39 -37.61 1.06
N PRO A 24 16.39 -36.62 0.17
CA PRO A 24 16.21 -35.24 0.58
C PRO A 24 14.85 -35.06 1.28
N ASP A 25 14.85 -34.39 2.42
CA ASP A 25 13.64 -34.01 3.14
C ASP A 25 12.71 -33.22 2.19
N PRO A 26 11.47 -33.67 1.93
CA PRO A 26 10.52 -32.97 1.08
C PRO A 26 10.28 -31.52 1.50
N ALA A 27 10.37 -31.23 2.82
CA ALA A 27 10.25 -29.87 3.36
C ALA A 27 11.44 -28.96 3.01
N LYS A 28 12.59 -29.55 2.64
CA LYS A 28 13.79 -28.83 2.21
C LYS A 28 13.96 -28.79 0.68
N ARG A 29 12.96 -29.30 -0.05
CA ARG A 29 13.00 -29.25 -1.51
C ARG A 29 13.00 -27.81 -1.98
N TYR A 30 13.85 -27.46 -2.96
CA TYR A 30 13.80 -26.16 -3.61
C TYR A 30 12.41 -25.92 -4.19
N GLN A 31 11.77 -24.86 -3.75
CA GLN A 31 10.49 -24.40 -4.25
C GLN A 31 10.75 -23.27 -5.25
N ARG A 32 10.26 -23.41 -6.47
CA ARG A 32 10.39 -22.35 -7.47
C ARG A 32 9.61 -21.11 -7.01
N PRO A 33 10.06 -19.89 -7.34
CA PRO A 33 9.36 -18.66 -6.96
C PRO A 33 7.89 -18.64 -7.36
N ASP A 34 7.54 -19.20 -8.52
CA ASP A 34 6.17 -19.26 -9.04
C ASP A 34 5.29 -20.35 -8.39
N GLU A 35 5.88 -21.25 -7.61
CA GLU A 35 5.16 -22.27 -6.82
C GLU A 35 4.82 -21.79 -5.39
N ILE A 36 5.34 -20.63 -4.97
CA ILE A 36 5.08 -20.11 -3.62
C ILE A 36 3.62 -19.63 -3.55
N THR A 37 2.87 -20.19 -2.59
CA THR A 37 1.45 -19.87 -2.36
C THR A 37 1.18 -19.40 -0.93
N ASP A 38 2.22 -19.27 -0.10
CA ASP A 38 2.09 -18.72 1.25
C ASP A 38 2.06 -17.19 1.20
N PHE A 39 0.99 -16.59 1.78
CA PHE A 39 0.81 -15.13 1.81
C PHE A 39 1.97 -14.44 2.54
N GLY A 40 2.40 -14.98 3.69
CA GLY A 40 3.45 -14.35 4.49
C GLY A 40 4.79 -14.30 3.75
N VAL A 41 5.14 -15.39 3.04
CA VAL A 41 6.35 -15.46 2.21
C VAL A 41 6.26 -14.49 1.04
N LEU A 42 5.14 -14.47 0.32
CA LEU A 42 4.92 -13.55 -0.81
C LEU A 42 4.95 -12.10 -0.36
N TYR A 43 4.28 -11.78 0.75
CA TYR A 43 4.25 -10.43 1.30
C TYR A 43 5.64 -9.98 1.77
N ALA A 44 6.33 -10.82 2.53
CA ALA A 44 7.67 -10.50 3.02
C ALA A 44 8.67 -10.22 1.89
N ALA A 45 8.59 -10.99 0.81
CA ALA A 45 9.51 -10.87 -0.31
C ALA A 45 9.22 -9.65 -1.22
N ASN A 46 7.95 -9.23 -1.35
CA ASN A 46 7.54 -8.26 -2.38
C ASN A 46 6.99 -6.94 -1.82
N CYS A 47 6.44 -6.92 -0.61
CA CYS A 47 5.64 -5.80 -0.11
C CYS A 47 6.24 -5.16 1.14
N SER A 48 6.87 -5.97 2.02
CA SER A 48 7.26 -5.56 3.37
C SER A 48 8.28 -4.43 3.41
N ALA A 49 9.15 -4.33 2.40
CA ALA A 49 10.17 -3.27 2.32
C ALA A 49 9.54 -1.86 2.30
N CYS A 50 8.40 -1.71 1.63
CA CYS A 50 7.69 -0.43 1.54
C CYS A 50 6.54 -0.32 2.53
N HIS A 51 5.78 -1.40 2.77
CA HIS A 51 4.59 -1.39 3.62
C HIS A 51 4.85 -1.83 5.07
N GLY A 52 6.10 -2.22 5.39
CA GLY A 52 6.48 -2.74 6.71
C GLY A 52 6.13 -4.22 6.89
N ALA A 53 6.86 -4.91 7.78
CA ALA A 53 6.75 -6.37 7.97
C ALA A 53 5.36 -6.84 8.43
N ALA A 54 4.65 -6.00 9.19
CA ALA A 54 3.30 -6.27 9.69
C ALA A 54 2.23 -5.40 8.99
N GLY A 55 2.48 -4.91 7.78
CA GLY A 55 1.56 -4.04 7.04
C GLY A 55 1.56 -2.59 7.53
N ARG A 56 2.50 -2.17 8.36
CA ARG A 56 2.57 -0.82 8.94
C ARG A 56 3.99 -0.39 9.22
N ARG A 57 4.17 0.93 9.49
CA ARG A 57 5.46 1.57 9.78
C ARG A 57 6.47 1.47 8.64
N GLY A 58 5.99 1.31 7.43
CA GLY A 58 6.78 1.46 6.21
C GLY A 58 6.66 2.87 5.63
N ALA A 59 7.45 3.18 4.61
CA ALA A 59 7.35 4.45 3.88
C ALA A 59 6.00 4.58 3.16
N ALA A 60 5.47 3.46 2.64
CA ALA A 60 4.17 3.41 1.98
C ALA A 60 3.02 3.36 3.00
N ARG A 61 1.79 3.47 2.48
CA ARG A 61 0.55 3.38 3.26
C ARG A 61 0.48 2.08 4.07
N PRO A 62 0.02 2.15 5.34
CA PRO A 62 -0.32 0.95 6.10
C PRO A 62 -1.40 0.13 5.40
N LEU A 63 -1.18 -1.17 5.31
CA LEU A 63 -2.15 -2.13 4.76
C LEU A 63 -2.98 -2.80 5.86
N ASP A 64 -2.61 -2.62 7.13
CA ASP A 64 -3.34 -3.11 8.31
C ASP A 64 -4.28 -2.05 8.91
N ASP A 65 -4.42 -0.89 8.25
CA ASP A 65 -5.31 0.17 8.71
C ASP A 65 -6.78 -0.22 8.47
N PRO A 66 -7.61 -0.28 9.54
CA PRO A 66 -8.98 -0.77 9.43
C PRO A 66 -9.89 0.17 8.60
N ILE A 67 -9.62 1.47 8.59
CA ILE A 67 -10.38 2.44 7.80
C ILE A 67 -10.04 2.27 6.33
N TYR A 68 -8.75 2.16 6.00
CA TYR A 68 -8.32 1.90 4.65
C TYR A 68 -8.90 0.58 4.10
N LEU A 69 -8.87 -0.50 4.89
CA LEU A 69 -9.43 -1.80 4.49
C LEU A 69 -10.96 -1.79 4.36
N ALA A 70 -11.66 -0.93 5.09
CA ALA A 70 -13.10 -0.73 4.91
C ALA A 70 -13.43 0.14 3.68
N LEU A 71 -12.48 0.98 3.26
CA LEU A 71 -12.62 1.94 2.16
C LEU A 71 -12.30 1.32 0.79
N VAL A 72 -11.27 0.45 0.73
CA VAL A 72 -10.75 -0.14 -0.52
C VAL A 72 -11.39 -1.50 -0.79
N SER A 73 -11.71 -1.79 -2.06
CA SER A 73 -12.16 -3.13 -2.44
C SER A 73 -10.98 -4.09 -2.66
N ARG A 74 -11.23 -5.39 -2.50
CA ARG A 74 -10.24 -6.44 -2.81
C ARG A 74 -9.82 -6.39 -4.28
N GLU A 75 -10.76 -6.13 -5.19
CA GLU A 75 -10.49 -6.00 -6.63
C GLU A 75 -9.55 -4.83 -6.89
N ARG A 76 -9.72 -3.72 -6.18
CA ARG A 76 -8.81 -2.57 -6.30
C ARG A 76 -7.41 -2.90 -5.78
N VAL A 77 -7.30 -3.59 -4.66
CA VAL A 77 -5.99 -4.05 -4.15
C VAL A 77 -5.31 -4.99 -5.16
N ARG A 78 -6.08 -5.94 -5.72
CA ARG A 78 -5.59 -6.84 -6.78
C ARG A 78 -5.06 -6.06 -7.99
N ASP A 79 -5.83 -5.11 -8.47
CA ASP A 79 -5.47 -4.27 -9.62
C ASP A 79 -4.18 -3.47 -9.35
N VAL A 80 -4.08 -2.85 -8.19
CA VAL A 80 -2.87 -2.12 -7.76
C VAL A 80 -1.65 -3.04 -7.65
N VAL A 81 -1.80 -4.24 -7.10
CA VAL A 81 -0.69 -5.22 -7.04
C VAL A 81 -0.30 -5.66 -8.45
N ALA A 82 -1.28 -5.90 -9.32
CA ALA A 82 -1.01 -6.36 -10.69
C ALA A 82 -0.28 -5.30 -11.53
N HIS A 83 -0.81 -4.07 -11.54
CA HIS A 83 -0.42 -3.04 -12.51
C HIS A 83 0.39 -1.89 -11.91
N GLY A 84 0.47 -1.83 -10.57
CA GLY A 84 1.06 -0.68 -9.88
C GLY A 84 0.17 0.56 -9.91
N VAL A 85 0.77 1.69 -9.56
CA VAL A 85 0.13 3.01 -9.65
C VAL A 85 1.04 3.92 -10.46
N SER A 86 0.60 4.29 -11.66
CA SER A 86 1.37 5.11 -12.59
C SER A 86 1.84 6.42 -11.94
N GLY A 87 3.09 6.81 -12.19
CA GLY A 87 3.68 8.02 -11.63
C GLY A 87 3.99 7.95 -10.13
N THR A 88 3.97 6.76 -9.52
CA THR A 88 4.29 6.59 -8.10
C THR A 88 5.38 5.54 -7.87
N ALA A 89 5.80 5.38 -6.61
CA ALA A 89 6.76 4.35 -6.22
C ALA A 89 6.16 2.93 -6.13
N MET A 90 4.84 2.74 -6.34
CA MET A 90 4.19 1.43 -6.32
C MET A 90 4.29 0.75 -7.70
N PRO A 91 5.20 -0.24 -7.88
CA PRO A 91 5.36 -0.92 -9.16
C PRO A 91 4.25 -1.93 -9.42
N GLY A 92 4.06 -2.30 -10.69
CA GLY A 92 3.25 -3.46 -11.06
C GLY A 92 4.05 -4.76 -10.92
N PHE A 93 3.42 -5.77 -10.32
CA PHE A 93 4.07 -7.08 -10.07
C PHE A 93 3.65 -8.15 -11.07
N SER A 94 2.61 -7.92 -11.87
CA SER A 94 2.17 -8.88 -12.89
C SER A 94 3.22 -9.06 -13.99
N ARG A 95 3.39 -10.30 -14.46
CA ARG A 95 4.20 -10.61 -15.62
C ARG A 95 3.77 -9.85 -16.89
N GLN A 96 2.50 -9.45 -16.97
CA GLN A 96 1.96 -8.70 -18.10
C GLN A 96 2.54 -7.28 -18.21
N VAL A 97 3.00 -6.71 -17.10
CA VAL A 97 3.60 -5.36 -17.04
C VAL A 97 5.10 -5.40 -16.71
N GLY A 98 5.74 -6.57 -16.88
CA GLY A 98 7.18 -6.73 -16.63
C GLY A 98 7.55 -7.12 -15.20
N GLY A 99 6.58 -7.40 -14.33
CA GLY A 99 6.79 -7.97 -13.00
C GLY A 99 7.08 -9.48 -13.06
N TRP A 100 7.10 -10.13 -11.90
CA TRP A 100 7.47 -11.55 -11.77
C TRP A 100 6.41 -12.42 -11.09
N LEU A 101 5.34 -11.83 -10.54
CA LEU A 101 4.29 -12.59 -9.90
C LEU A 101 3.31 -13.18 -10.92
N THR A 102 2.83 -14.38 -10.61
CA THR A 102 1.75 -15.03 -11.35
C THR A 102 0.39 -14.48 -10.90
N ASP A 103 -0.63 -14.61 -11.74
CA ASP A 103 -1.99 -14.19 -11.38
C ASP A 103 -2.51 -14.85 -10.08
N PRO A 104 -2.27 -16.17 -9.83
CA PRO A 104 -2.62 -16.77 -8.55
C PRO A 104 -1.90 -16.13 -7.35
N GLN A 105 -0.64 -15.74 -7.49
CA GLN A 105 0.11 -15.08 -6.42
C GLN A 105 -0.44 -13.68 -6.12
N ILE A 106 -0.83 -12.95 -7.16
CA ILE A 106 -1.49 -11.64 -7.02
C ILE A 106 -2.82 -11.78 -6.29
N GLU A 107 -3.62 -12.82 -6.61
CA GLU A 107 -4.86 -13.13 -5.89
C GLU A 107 -4.61 -13.48 -4.41
N ILE A 108 -3.57 -14.27 -4.13
CA ILE A 108 -3.18 -14.61 -2.75
C ILE A 108 -2.80 -13.35 -1.97
N LEU A 109 -2.03 -12.44 -2.57
CA LEU A 109 -1.65 -11.19 -1.93
C LEU A 109 -2.87 -10.30 -1.68
N ALA A 110 -3.74 -10.11 -2.67
CA ALA A 110 -4.94 -9.30 -2.54
C ALA A 110 -5.91 -9.86 -1.47
N ALA A 111 -6.14 -11.17 -1.47
CA ALA A 111 -6.97 -11.82 -0.47
C ALA A 111 -6.32 -11.80 0.92
N GLY A 112 -5.01 -12.03 0.96
CA GLY A 112 -4.23 -12.11 2.19
C GLY A 112 -4.23 -10.82 2.99
N VAL A 113 -4.18 -9.67 2.33
CA VAL A 113 -4.29 -8.35 2.98
C VAL A 113 -5.58 -8.27 3.82
N PHE A 114 -6.72 -8.65 3.26
CA PHE A 114 -8.01 -8.63 3.98
C PHE A 114 -8.14 -9.75 5.01
N THR A 115 -7.47 -10.88 4.80
CA THR A 115 -7.54 -12.01 5.74
C THR A 115 -6.62 -11.79 6.94
N ALA A 116 -5.41 -11.26 6.69
CA ALA A 116 -4.42 -11.03 7.74
C ALA A 116 -4.78 -9.84 8.63
N TRP A 117 -5.39 -8.78 8.04
CA TRP A 117 -5.66 -7.52 8.73
C TRP A 117 -7.12 -7.09 8.57
N ARG A 118 -8.03 -8.04 8.78
CA ARG A 118 -9.46 -7.83 8.63
C ARG A 118 -9.94 -6.60 9.41
N PRO A 119 -10.67 -5.65 8.77
CA PRO A 119 -11.23 -4.51 9.48
C PRO A 119 -12.25 -4.99 10.53
N PRO A 120 -12.38 -4.26 11.66
CA PRO A 120 -13.48 -4.50 12.59
C PRO A 120 -14.83 -4.41 11.85
N ALA A 121 -15.76 -5.29 12.22
CA ALA A 121 -17.10 -5.31 11.62
C ALA A 121 -17.92 -4.02 11.85
N GLU A 122 -17.44 -3.17 12.74
CA GLU A 122 -18.07 -1.91 13.14
C GLU A 122 -17.84 -0.75 12.14
N ILE A 123 -16.87 -0.89 11.22
CA ILE A 123 -16.60 0.15 10.22
C ILE A 123 -17.36 -0.20 8.93
N SER A 124 -18.44 0.52 8.68
CA SER A 124 -19.19 0.43 7.45
C SER A 124 -18.61 1.37 6.39
N ALA A 125 -18.43 0.89 5.16
CA ALA A 125 -18.02 1.73 4.04
C ALA A 125 -19.02 2.88 3.77
N ALA A 126 -20.29 2.71 4.15
CA ALA A 126 -21.31 3.75 4.02
C ALA A 126 -21.08 4.95 4.96
N ASP A 127 -20.35 4.76 6.06
CA ASP A 127 -20.05 5.80 7.03
C ASP A 127 -18.72 6.53 6.71
N LEU A 128 -18.02 6.09 5.68
CA LEU A 128 -16.74 6.66 5.26
C LEU A 128 -16.92 7.73 4.18
N PRO A 129 -16.01 8.72 4.11
CA PRO A 129 -15.92 9.60 2.95
C PRO A 129 -15.76 8.80 1.65
N PRO A 130 -16.23 9.31 0.49
CA PRO A 130 -16.09 8.63 -0.78
C PRO A 130 -14.64 8.25 -1.08
N TYR A 131 -14.44 7.01 -1.58
CA TYR A 131 -13.12 6.43 -1.83
C TYR A 131 -12.29 7.26 -2.82
N ASP A 132 -12.89 7.65 -3.94
CA ASP A 132 -12.23 8.36 -5.03
C ASP A 132 -13.04 9.58 -5.49
N GLU A 133 -12.49 10.38 -6.39
CA GLU A 133 -13.18 11.54 -6.96
C GLU A 133 -14.46 11.13 -7.67
N ALA A 134 -14.44 10.05 -8.44
CA ALA A 134 -15.63 9.58 -9.16
C ALA A 134 -16.76 9.19 -8.20
N ALA A 135 -16.45 8.56 -7.07
CA ALA A 135 -17.42 8.28 -6.01
C ALA A 135 -17.94 9.57 -5.35
N SER A 136 -17.03 10.54 -5.15
CA SER A 136 -17.37 11.86 -4.59
C SER A 136 -18.38 12.59 -5.49
N LEU A 137 -18.12 12.65 -6.79
CA LEU A 137 -19.00 13.28 -7.77
C LEU A 137 -20.34 12.56 -7.87
N ARG A 138 -20.35 11.21 -7.85
CA ARG A 138 -21.61 10.42 -7.83
C ARG A 138 -22.44 10.67 -6.56
N ALA A 139 -21.79 10.97 -5.44
CA ALA A 139 -22.45 11.35 -4.19
C ALA A 139 -22.95 12.80 -4.17
N GLY A 140 -22.74 13.56 -5.24
CA GLY A 140 -23.22 14.93 -5.41
C GLY A 140 -22.25 16.01 -4.90
N PHE A 141 -21.02 15.66 -4.51
CA PHE A 141 -20.00 16.64 -4.17
C PHE A 141 -19.44 17.31 -5.45
N GLN A 142 -18.87 18.49 -5.29
CA GLN A 142 -18.24 19.22 -6.38
C GLN A 142 -16.80 18.75 -6.59
N PRO A 143 -16.20 18.98 -7.77
CA PRO A 143 -14.75 18.88 -7.95
C PRO A 143 -14.01 19.69 -6.89
N GLY A 144 -12.84 19.22 -6.50
CA GLY A 144 -12.02 19.89 -5.50
C GLY A 144 -11.58 21.29 -5.99
N ASP A 145 -11.58 22.26 -5.09
CA ASP A 145 -11.16 23.64 -5.32
C ASP A 145 -9.90 23.95 -4.51
N PRO A 146 -8.74 24.19 -5.16
CA PRO A 146 -7.51 24.45 -4.44
C PRO A 146 -7.53 25.73 -3.58
N ALA A 147 -8.33 26.74 -3.94
CA ALA A 147 -8.44 27.95 -3.13
C ALA A 147 -9.18 27.67 -1.79
N ARG A 148 -10.28 26.92 -1.83
CA ARG A 148 -10.94 26.46 -0.60
C ARG A 148 -10.04 25.50 0.18
N GLY A 149 -9.33 24.60 -0.52
CA GLY A 149 -8.42 23.61 0.07
C GLY A 149 -7.34 24.24 0.94
N GLY A 150 -6.81 25.41 0.55
CA GLY A 150 -5.86 26.16 1.37
C GLY A 150 -6.45 26.64 2.72
N ALA A 151 -7.71 27.07 2.73
CA ALA A 151 -8.40 27.44 3.97
C ALA A 151 -8.66 26.22 4.86
N VAL A 152 -9.10 25.11 4.25
CA VAL A 152 -9.32 23.81 4.94
C VAL A 152 -8.02 23.29 5.53
N TYR A 153 -6.90 23.41 4.78
CA TYR A 153 -5.58 23.08 5.27
C TYR A 153 -5.24 23.82 6.58
N GLY A 154 -5.46 25.13 6.60
CA GLY A 154 -5.24 25.94 7.79
C GLY A 154 -6.01 25.47 9.02
N GLU A 155 -7.26 25.01 8.82
CA GLU A 155 -8.11 24.51 9.91
C GLU A 155 -7.68 23.14 10.42
N PHE A 156 -7.36 22.18 9.54
CA PHE A 156 -7.23 20.77 9.91
C PHE A 156 -5.79 20.26 9.97
N CYS A 157 -4.85 20.88 9.26
CA CYS A 157 -3.54 20.29 8.98
C CYS A 157 -2.37 21.13 9.51
N ALA A 158 -2.49 22.46 9.48
CA ALA A 158 -1.39 23.40 9.73
C ALA A 158 -0.75 23.20 11.11
N ARG A 159 -1.53 22.86 12.13
CA ARG A 159 -1.03 22.63 13.48
C ARG A 159 0.11 21.63 13.54
N CYS A 160 0.04 20.54 12.76
CA CYS A 160 1.05 19.50 12.74
C CYS A 160 2.05 19.68 11.59
N HIS A 161 1.58 20.14 10.41
CA HIS A 161 2.39 20.20 9.19
C HIS A 161 2.96 21.61 8.89
N GLY A 162 2.76 22.58 9.82
CA GLY A 162 3.19 23.97 9.63
C GLY A 162 2.22 24.77 8.77
N ASP A 163 2.27 26.11 8.88
CA ASP A 163 1.31 27.00 8.22
C ASP A 163 1.31 26.92 6.69
N ASP A 164 2.44 26.50 6.10
CA ASP A 164 2.64 26.41 4.66
C ASP A 164 2.81 24.96 4.14
N GLY A 165 2.62 23.96 5.00
CA GLY A 165 2.74 22.54 4.66
C GLY A 165 4.18 22.00 4.54
N ARG A 166 5.19 22.81 4.89
CA ARG A 166 6.62 22.45 4.77
C ARG A 166 7.15 21.66 5.95
N GLY A 167 6.30 21.37 6.92
CA GLY A 167 6.62 20.63 8.12
C GLY A 167 6.45 21.49 9.37
N GLY A 168 6.08 20.83 10.45
CA GLY A 168 5.85 21.38 11.77
C GLY A 168 6.42 20.49 12.86
N PRO A 169 6.05 20.73 14.12
CA PRO A 169 6.60 19.98 15.26
C PRO A 169 6.21 18.51 15.26
N ASP A 170 5.03 18.16 14.73
CA ASP A 170 4.44 16.82 14.82
C ASP A 170 4.29 16.14 13.45
N GLY A 171 4.52 16.85 12.34
CA GLY A 171 4.37 16.32 10.98
C GLY A 171 5.41 16.86 10.01
N GLY A 172 5.90 16.00 9.13
CA GLY A 172 6.82 16.39 8.05
C GLY A 172 6.13 17.20 6.96
N SER A 173 6.93 17.65 5.97
CA SER A 173 6.42 18.35 4.81
C SER A 173 5.50 17.47 3.98
N ILE A 174 4.33 18.00 3.63
CA ILE A 174 3.36 17.38 2.72
C ILE A 174 3.28 18.09 1.36
N VAL A 175 4.04 19.15 1.20
CA VAL A 175 4.20 19.92 -0.07
C VAL A 175 5.59 19.77 -0.66
N ASP A 176 6.43 18.85 -0.12
CA ASP A 176 7.73 18.57 -0.71
C ASP A 176 7.56 18.02 -2.12
N PRO A 177 8.26 18.60 -3.13
CA PRO A 177 8.08 18.22 -4.52
C PRO A 177 8.41 16.75 -4.81
N ASN A 178 9.39 16.17 -4.09
CA ASN A 178 9.76 14.78 -4.29
C ASN A 178 8.69 13.85 -3.68
N PHE A 179 8.13 14.22 -2.52
CA PHE A 179 6.99 13.50 -1.95
C PHE A 179 5.80 13.54 -2.90
N LEU A 180 5.40 14.73 -3.36
CA LEU A 180 4.26 14.87 -4.26
C LEU A 180 4.48 14.17 -5.60
N ALA A 181 5.72 14.06 -6.09
CA ALA A 181 6.04 13.31 -7.31
C ALA A 181 5.90 11.79 -7.16
N LEU A 182 5.93 11.26 -5.93
CA LEU A 182 5.89 9.83 -5.63
C LEU A 182 4.51 9.31 -5.20
N VAL A 183 3.54 10.20 -5.01
CA VAL A 183 2.20 9.84 -4.52
C VAL A 183 1.14 10.23 -5.55
N SER A 184 0.07 9.45 -5.63
CA SER A 184 -1.08 9.78 -6.49
C SER A 184 -2.10 10.62 -5.72
N GLU A 185 -3.00 11.29 -6.45
CA GLU A 185 -4.19 11.94 -5.89
C GLU A 185 -4.95 10.98 -4.96
N GLN A 186 -5.19 9.75 -5.41
CA GLN A 186 -5.86 8.73 -4.60
C GLN A 186 -5.10 8.42 -3.30
N MET A 187 -3.76 8.42 -3.33
CA MET A 187 -2.97 8.21 -2.12
C MET A 187 -3.11 9.38 -1.16
N LEU A 188 -3.13 10.63 -1.66
CA LEU A 188 -3.39 11.82 -0.84
C LEU A 188 -4.78 11.73 -0.19
N ARG A 189 -5.83 11.44 -0.95
CA ARG A 189 -7.20 11.25 -0.46
C ARG A 189 -7.26 10.18 0.62
N ASN A 190 -6.69 9.01 0.37
CA ASN A 190 -6.65 7.92 1.33
C ASN A 190 -5.88 8.31 2.61
N SER A 191 -4.81 9.11 2.49
CA SER A 191 -4.02 9.55 3.64
C SER A 191 -4.77 10.58 4.50
N ILE A 192 -5.57 11.44 3.88
CA ILE A 192 -6.43 12.37 4.61
C ILE A 192 -7.57 11.60 5.28
N THR A 193 -8.20 10.66 4.57
CA THR A 193 -9.35 9.91 5.10
C THR A 193 -8.96 8.94 6.20
N ALA A 194 -7.98 8.09 5.97
CA ALA A 194 -7.60 7.05 6.93
C ALA A 194 -6.51 7.49 7.90
N GLY A 195 -5.86 8.61 7.64
CA GLY A 195 -4.71 9.03 8.43
C GLY A 195 -3.46 8.14 8.20
N ARG A 196 -2.51 8.30 9.10
CA ARG A 196 -1.33 7.46 9.30
C ARG A 196 -1.19 7.22 10.81
N PRO A 197 -2.13 6.47 11.42
CA PRO A 197 -2.13 6.26 12.87
C PRO A 197 -0.85 5.58 13.37
N ASP A 198 -0.20 4.81 12.49
CA ASP A 198 1.11 4.22 12.74
C ASP A 198 2.24 5.26 12.90
N LEU A 199 2.04 6.48 12.42
CA LEU A 199 2.96 7.63 12.55
C LEU A 199 2.38 8.77 13.39
N GLY A 200 1.20 8.59 14.00
CA GLY A 200 0.55 9.60 14.84
C GLY A 200 -0.38 10.57 14.09
N MET A 201 -0.55 10.43 12.77
CA MET A 201 -1.50 11.24 12.01
C MET A 201 -2.91 10.65 12.15
N PRO A 202 -3.89 11.37 12.73
CA PRO A 202 -5.26 10.87 12.92
C PRO A 202 -5.99 10.71 11.58
N ASP A 203 -7.07 9.94 11.58
CA ASP A 203 -8.03 9.91 10.48
C ASP A 203 -8.87 11.18 10.40
N TRP A 204 -9.73 11.29 9.38
CA TRP A 204 -10.57 12.47 9.09
C TRP A 204 -11.47 12.90 10.27
N ARG A 205 -11.76 12.00 11.23
CA ARG A 205 -12.62 12.30 12.40
C ARG A 205 -11.87 13.05 13.48
N GLY A 206 -10.56 12.84 13.59
CA GLY A 206 -9.73 13.35 14.69
C GLY A 206 -8.83 14.53 14.33
N ALA A 207 -8.84 14.97 13.08
CA ALA A 207 -7.84 15.95 12.59
C ALA A 207 -7.91 17.31 13.31
N SER A 208 -9.10 17.81 13.63
CA SER A 208 -9.26 19.13 14.30
C SER A 208 -9.65 19.05 15.77
N HIS A 209 -9.97 17.85 16.29
CA HIS A 209 -10.57 17.66 17.63
C HIS A 209 -11.96 18.30 17.83
N THR A 210 -12.48 19.03 16.86
CA THR A 210 -13.76 19.73 16.97
C THR A 210 -14.84 19.12 16.07
N ARG A 211 -14.49 18.72 14.88
CA ARG A 211 -15.39 18.09 13.92
C ARG A 211 -14.62 17.21 12.93
N PRO A 212 -15.26 16.17 12.35
CA PRO A 212 -14.69 15.45 11.19
C PRO A 212 -14.46 16.39 10.01
N ILE A 213 -13.51 16.04 9.14
CA ILE A 213 -13.33 16.72 7.85
C ILE A 213 -14.48 16.31 6.94
N PRO A 214 -15.31 17.24 6.44
CA PRO A 214 -16.37 16.91 5.49
C PRO A 214 -15.83 16.33 4.18
N PRO A 215 -16.60 15.47 3.49
CA PRO A 215 -16.14 14.88 2.21
C PRO A 215 -15.78 15.91 1.13
N GLN A 216 -16.47 17.05 1.06
CA GLN A 216 -16.10 18.14 0.14
C GLN A 216 -14.76 18.77 0.51
N ASP A 217 -14.51 18.98 1.80
CA ASP A 217 -13.26 19.55 2.29
C ASP A 217 -12.07 18.61 1.99
N ILE A 218 -12.29 17.29 2.01
CA ILE A 218 -11.28 16.31 1.55
C ILE A 218 -10.96 16.50 0.08
N ALA A 219 -11.97 16.69 -0.78
CA ALA A 219 -11.75 16.94 -2.20
C ALA A 219 -10.96 18.24 -2.42
N ASP A 220 -11.31 19.29 -1.70
CA ASP A 220 -10.65 20.59 -1.77
C ASP A 220 -9.18 20.51 -1.28
N LEU A 221 -8.92 19.81 -0.18
CA LEU A 221 -7.55 19.55 0.33
C LEU A 221 -6.70 18.80 -0.70
N VAL A 222 -7.25 17.79 -1.34
CA VAL A 222 -6.54 17.03 -2.37
C VAL A 222 -6.22 17.93 -3.55
N ALA A 223 -7.16 18.75 -4.02
CA ALA A 223 -6.95 19.70 -5.10
C ALA A 223 -5.88 20.75 -4.74
N TRP A 224 -5.84 21.22 -3.49
CA TRP A 224 -4.81 22.12 -3.01
C TRP A 224 -3.41 21.48 -3.04
N LEU A 225 -3.27 20.24 -2.54
CA LEU A 225 -2.00 19.50 -2.60
C LEU A 225 -1.57 19.23 -4.04
N GLU A 226 -2.49 18.88 -4.92
CA GLU A 226 -2.23 18.71 -6.35
C GLU A 226 -1.70 20.01 -7.00
N SER A 227 -2.24 21.17 -6.61
CA SER A 227 -1.79 22.45 -7.10
C SER A 227 -0.35 22.82 -6.69
N MET A 228 0.18 22.13 -5.66
CA MET A 228 1.58 22.30 -5.22
C MET A 228 2.56 21.40 -5.99
N ARG A 229 2.07 20.50 -6.87
CA ARG A 229 2.95 19.71 -7.74
C ARG A 229 3.66 20.60 -8.72
N ARG A 230 4.95 20.35 -8.92
CA ARG A 230 5.69 20.99 -10.00
C ARG A 230 5.26 20.42 -11.35
N ALA A 231 5.25 21.27 -12.36
CA ALA A 231 5.07 20.79 -13.72
C ALA A 231 6.24 19.86 -14.11
N PRO A 232 5.96 18.78 -14.86
CA PRO A 232 7.02 17.91 -15.39
C PRO A 232 8.03 18.74 -16.18
N GLY A 233 9.29 18.78 -15.73
CA GLY A 233 10.36 19.55 -16.39
C GLY A 233 10.86 20.80 -15.66
N GLU A 234 10.22 21.26 -14.60
CA GLU A 234 10.79 22.30 -13.73
C GLU A 234 11.89 21.70 -12.82
N SER A 235 13.12 21.71 -13.36
CA SER A 235 14.32 21.34 -12.59
C SER A 235 14.58 22.40 -11.51
N THR A 236 14.99 21.94 -10.32
CA THR A 236 15.53 22.77 -9.25
C THR A 236 16.88 23.38 -9.69
N ALA A 237 16.86 24.44 -10.45
CA ALA A 237 18.04 25.28 -10.69
C ALA A 237 18.41 26.14 -9.46
N ALA A 238 18.25 25.62 -8.25
CA ALA A 238 18.62 26.27 -6.99
C ALA A 238 19.21 25.27 -5.98
N GLY A 239 19.89 24.23 -6.48
CA GLY A 239 20.85 23.46 -5.69
C GLY A 239 22.22 24.09 -5.92
N GLY A 240 22.61 25.05 -5.08
CA GLY A 240 23.93 25.62 -5.09
C GLY A 240 24.97 24.50 -5.12
N MET A 241 25.75 24.46 -6.15
CA MET A 241 26.94 23.64 -6.28
C MET A 241 27.82 23.91 -5.06
N MET A 242 27.94 22.90 -4.21
CA MET A 242 28.88 22.93 -3.08
C MET A 242 30.27 23.17 -3.68
N PRO A 243 31.03 24.17 -3.23
CA PRO A 243 32.38 24.38 -3.74
C PRO A 243 33.23 23.14 -3.40
N PRO A 244 34.17 22.75 -4.26
CA PRO A 244 35.07 21.64 -4.01
C PRO A 244 35.81 21.86 -2.69
N ALA A 245 35.91 20.85 -1.86
CA ALA A 245 36.72 20.91 -0.63
C ALA A 245 38.16 21.14 -0.98
N GLU A 246 38.76 22.18 -0.38
CA GLU A 246 40.20 22.43 -0.48
C GLU A 246 40.99 21.27 0.18
N PRO A 247 42.05 20.76 -0.46
CA PRO A 247 42.90 19.76 0.13
C PRO A 247 43.71 20.38 1.26
N GLN A 248 43.66 19.73 2.46
CA GLN A 248 44.59 19.95 3.58
C GLN A 248 45.88 19.19 3.37
#